data_0723510a6597492234491d4ddce55de8
#
_entry.id   0723510a6597492234491d4ddce55de8
#
_cell.length_a   1.000
_cell.length_b   1.000
_cell.length_c   1.000
_cell.angle_alpha   90.00
_cell.angle_beta   90.00
_cell.angle_gamma   90.00
#
_symmetry.space_group_name_H-M   'P 1'
#
loop_
_entity.id
_entity.type
_entity.pdbx_description
1 polymer ?
#
loop_
_entity_poly.entity_id
_entity_poly.type
_entity_poly.pdbx_seq_one_letter_code
_entity_poly.pdbx_strand_id
1 'polypeptide(L)'
;MGGFFGVTSQHDCVFDLFFGIDYHSHLGTRRGGMAVYGKDGFNRAIHNIENAPFRTKFDKDVNDMKGIYGIGCISDYEPQPLIIRSHHGTYAITTVGKINNNDELVQKLFNEGHTHFFEMSGGEINATELVAALINQKENLIDGIRYAQESIAGSMSILLMNQAGIYAARDRFGRTPVVIGRKEDGFCASFESFAYKNLGYNDYRELGPGEIVVITEKNCVTLAHPNKEMKICTFLWVYYGYPASSYEGISVEQMRYNCGAKMAMRDNVKPDIVAGVPDSGTAHAVGYANASGIPFSRPFIKYTPTWPRSFMPTIQSKRNLIAKMKLLAVDDLIKDKSLLLIDDSIVRGTQLRETTEFLYQSGAKEVHIRPACPPLLYGCKYLNFSRSSSEMDLITRRVIERLENGNVTDEVLKEYADPESEKYERMVEEIRRELNFTSLRFNRLDDMLDATGLPHEQLCTYCWDGRE
;
A
#
# COMPACT_ATOMS: atom_id res chain seq x y z
N MET A 1 6.09 1.14 1.69
CA MET A 1 5.53 -0.18 1.36
C MET A 1 6.32 -0.76 0.20
N GLY A 2 5.92 -1.86 -0.35
CA GLY A 2 6.48 -2.45 -1.54
C GLY A 2 5.44 -3.27 -2.27
N GLY A 3 5.79 -3.73 -3.45
CA GLY A 3 5.00 -4.68 -4.24
C GLY A 3 5.94 -5.58 -5.00
N PHE A 4 5.53 -6.79 -5.26
CA PHE A 4 6.34 -7.76 -5.97
C PHE A 4 5.66 -8.31 -7.22
N PHE A 5 6.48 -8.83 -8.12
CA PHE A 5 6.07 -9.58 -9.30
C PHE A 5 6.96 -10.78 -9.49
N GLY A 6 6.34 -11.93 -9.78
CA GLY A 6 7.04 -13.16 -10.15
C GLY A 6 6.48 -13.71 -11.46
N VAL A 7 7.31 -14.31 -12.30
CA VAL A 7 6.91 -14.83 -13.60
C VAL A 7 7.64 -16.11 -13.95
N THR A 8 6.91 -17.07 -14.50
CA THR A 8 7.43 -18.31 -15.10
C THR A 8 7.00 -18.38 -16.55
N SER A 9 7.88 -18.80 -17.42
CA SER A 9 7.61 -18.87 -18.87
C SER A 9 8.37 -20.00 -19.53
N GLN A 10 7.84 -20.52 -20.64
CA GLN A 10 8.56 -21.44 -21.54
C GLN A 10 9.68 -20.74 -22.33
N HIS A 11 9.63 -19.39 -22.37
CA HIS A 11 10.57 -18.54 -23.07
C HIS A 11 11.25 -17.56 -22.12
N ASP A 12 12.04 -16.64 -22.67
CA ASP A 12 12.65 -15.57 -21.87
C ASP A 12 11.57 -14.66 -21.25
N CYS A 13 11.59 -14.55 -19.92
CA CYS A 13 10.57 -13.82 -19.15
C CYS A 13 11.01 -12.43 -18.68
N VAL A 14 12.22 -11.98 -19.05
CA VAL A 14 12.83 -10.77 -18.47
C VAL A 14 11.99 -9.51 -18.71
N PHE A 15 11.39 -9.35 -19.90
CA PHE A 15 10.52 -8.21 -20.18
C PHE A 15 9.22 -8.24 -19.38
N ASP A 16 8.58 -9.39 -19.22
CA ASP A 16 7.38 -9.53 -18.41
C ASP A 16 7.69 -9.21 -16.94
N LEU A 17 8.83 -9.69 -16.44
CA LEU A 17 9.30 -9.36 -15.09
C LEU A 17 9.54 -7.87 -14.92
N PHE A 18 10.26 -7.25 -15.84
CA PHE A 18 10.61 -5.84 -15.80
C PHE A 18 9.39 -4.93 -15.75
N PHE A 19 8.45 -5.11 -16.69
CA PHE A 19 7.23 -4.32 -16.70
C PHE A 19 6.29 -4.67 -15.55
N GLY A 20 6.22 -5.95 -15.16
CA GLY A 20 5.45 -6.38 -13.99
C GLY A 20 5.91 -5.69 -12.71
N ILE A 21 7.22 -5.55 -12.50
CA ILE A 21 7.77 -4.80 -11.36
C ILE A 21 7.50 -3.31 -11.50
N ASP A 22 7.70 -2.73 -12.69
CA ASP A 22 7.50 -1.30 -12.95
C ASP A 22 6.06 -0.86 -12.65
N TYR A 23 5.06 -1.68 -12.94
CA TYR A 23 3.66 -1.44 -12.60
C TYR A 23 3.40 -1.36 -11.08
N HIS A 24 4.34 -1.76 -10.24
CA HIS A 24 4.28 -1.58 -8.78
C HIS A 24 4.98 -0.31 -8.27
N SER A 25 5.47 0.57 -9.17
CA SER A 25 6.24 1.78 -8.80
C SER A 25 5.45 2.79 -7.96
N HIS A 26 4.10 2.71 -7.94
CA HIS A 26 3.27 3.52 -7.04
C HIS A 26 3.36 3.10 -5.56
N LEU A 27 3.80 1.86 -5.29
CA LEU A 27 3.89 1.29 -3.93
C LEU A 27 5.21 1.57 -3.22
N GLY A 28 6.24 2.05 -3.92
CA GLY A 28 7.53 2.35 -3.33
C GLY A 28 8.38 3.27 -4.21
N THR A 29 9.36 3.93 -3.60
CA THR A 29 10.13 4.99 -4.27
C THR A 29 11.62 4.92 -4.04
N ARG A 30 12.14 3.94 -3.27
CA ARG A 30 13.55 3.95 -2.89
C ARG A 30 14.39 2.92 -3.61
N ARG A 31 13.90 1.69 -3.69
CA ARG A 31 14.66 0.58 -4.25
C ARG A 31 13.80 -0.23 -5.20
N GLY A 32 14.43 -0.74 -6.22
CA GLY A 32 13.87 -1.75 -7.10
C GLY A 32 14.88 -2.87 -7.28
N GLY A 33 14.40 -4.08 -7.48
CA GLY A 33 15.25 -5.22 -7.73
C GLY A 33 14.57 -6.30 -8.53
N MET A 34 15.36 -7.02 -9.30
CA MET A 34 14.93 -8.18 -10.07
C MET A 34 15.99 -9.28 -10.01
N ALA A 35 15.55 -10.53 -9.98
CA ALA A 35 16.38 -11.71 -10.10
C ALA A 35 15.73 -12.66 -11.09
N VAL A 36 16.54 -13.27 -11.95
CA VAL A 36 16.10 -14.27 -12.94
C VAL A 36 16.90 -15.56 -12.78
N TYR A 37 16.29 -16.66 -13.18
CA TYR A 37 16.92 -17.97 -13.27
C TYR A 37 16.81 -18.51 -14.70
N GLY A 38 17.95 -18.90 -15.27
CA GLY A 38 18.06 -19.43 -16.62
C GLY A 38 19.20 -20.43 -16.75
N LYS A 39 19.68 -20.65 -17.99
CA LYS A 39 20.73 -21.60 -18.29
C LYS A 39 22.05 -21.31 -17.54
N ASP A 40 22.35 -20.04 -17.34
CA ASP A 40 23.57 -19.57 -16.66
C ASP A 40 23.40 -19.44 -15.14
N GLY A 41 22.29 -19.95 -14.57
CA GLY A 41 21.96 -19.89 -13.16
C GLY A 41 21.21 -18.61 -12.79
N PHE A 42 21.47 -18.10 -11.58
CA PHE A 42 20.83 -16.89 -11.07
C PHE A 42 21.58 -15.63 -11.50
N ASN A 43 20.83 -14.63 -11.98
CA ASN A 43 21.32 -13.28 -12.21
C ASN A 43 20.44 -12.27 -11.45
N ARG A 44 21.02 -11.22 -10.86
CA ARG A 44 20.32 -10.27 -10.01
C ARG A 44 20.81 -8.84 -10.26
N ALA A 45 19.87 -7.89 -10.30
CA ALA A 45 20.16 -6.45 -10.26
C ALA A 45 19.30 -5.77 -9.18
N ILE A 46 19.88 -4.82 -8.44
CA ILE A 46 19.21 -3.99 -7.44
C ILE A 46 19.69 -2.58 -7.62
N HIS A 47 18.77 -1.62 -7.71
CA HIS A 47 19.09 -0.20 -7.86
C HIS A 47 18.32 0.69 -6.87
N ASN A 48 18.95 1.81 -6.50
CA ASN A 48 18.25 2.93 -5.90
C ASN A 48 17.45 3.67 -6.98
N ILE A 49 16.14 3.82 -6.77
CA ILE A 49 15.20 4.46 -7.71
C ILE A 49 14.67 5.81 -7.20
N GLU A 50 15.29 6.37 -6.13
CA GLU A 50 14.85 7.65 -5.56
C GLU A 50 14.96 8.81 -6.55
N ASN A 51 16.00 8.77 -7.38
CA ASN A 51 16.36 9.89 -8.28
C ASN A 51 16.02 9.61 -9.75
N ALA A 52 15.54 8.42 -10.09
CA ALA A 52 15.12 8.08 -11.45
C ALA A 52 14.12 6.93 -11.42
N PRO A 53 13.15 6.88 -12.35
CA PRO A 53 12.18 5.80 -12.45
C PRO A 53 12.83 4.43 -12.60
N PHE A 54 12.15 3.39 -12.13
CA PHE A 54 12.58 1.99 -12.26
C PHE A 54 13.03 1.66 -13.71
N ARG A 55 12.22 1.99 -14.70
CA ARG A 55 12.53 1.75 -16.13
C ARG A 55 13.91 2.27 -16.54
N THR A 56 14.24 3.49 -16.12
CA THR A 56 15.53 4.10 -16.49
C THR A 56 16.72 3.42 -15.82
N LYS A 57 16.52 2.97 -14.57
CA LYS A 57 17.60 2.35 -13.79
C LYS A 57 17.94 0.95 -14.27
N PHE A 58 16.95 0.20 -14.76
CA PHE A 58 17.08 -1.20 -15.15
C PHE A 58 17.20 -1.41 -16.67
N ASP A 59 17.25 -0.35 -17.47
CA ASP A 59 17.30 -0.44 -18.94
C ASP A 59 18.44 -1.33 -19.44
N LYS A 60 19.64 -1.19 -18.84
CA LYS A 60 20.79 -2.03 -19.20
C LYS A 60 20.60 -3.47 -18.73
N ASP A 61 20.15 -3.67 -17.47
CA ASP A 61 20.01 -5.00 -16.89
C ASP A 61 19.02 -5.86 -17.68
N VAL A 62 17.91 -5.28 -18.14
CA VAL A 62 16.90 -5.95 -18.97
C VAL A 62 17.49 -6.50 -20.27
N ASN A 63 18.45 -5.81 -20.88
CA ASN A 63 19.10 -6.26 -22.11
C ASN A 63 20.15 -7.34 -21.87
N ASP A 64 20.78 -7.33 -20.69
CA ASP A 64 21.87 -8.25 -20.32
C ASP A 64 21.35 -9.56 -19.68
N MET A 65 20.19 -9.53 -19.03
CA MET A 65 19.62 -10.68 -18.33
C MET A 65 18.85 -11.62 -19.27
N LYS A 66 18.86 -12.92 -18.95
CA LYS A 66 18.05 -13.96 -19.59
C LYS A 66 17.57 -14.95 -18.55
N GLY A 67 16.30 -15.36 -18.64
CA GLY A 67 15.73 -16.33 -17.73
C GLY A 67 14.33 -16.78 -18.10
N ILE A 68 13.95 -17.95 -17.59
CA ILE A 68 12.61 -18.52 -17.73
C ILE A 68 11.77 -18.38 -16.45
N TYR A 69 12.42 -18.12 -15.33
CA TYR A 69 11.81 -17.76 -14.06
C TYR A 69 12.39 -16.43 -13.57
N GLY A 70 11.56 -15.60 -13.01
CA GLY A 70 11.98 -14.31 -12.48
C GLY A 70 11.11 -13.85 -11.32
N ILE A 71 11.73 -13.20 -10.33
CA ILE A 71 11.06 -12.48 -9.24
C ILE A 71 11.66 -11.11 -9.06
N GLY A 72 10.85 -10.16 -8.60
CA GLY A 72 11.36 -8.84 -8.28
C GLY A 72 10.36 -8.01 -7.50
N CYS A 73 10.80 -6.85 -7.06
CA CYS A 73 9.98 -5.96 -6.25
C CYS A 73 10.38 -4.48 -6.36
N ILE A 74 9.45 -3.65 -5.96
CA ILE A 74 9.68 -2.28 -5.50
C ILE A 74 9.65 -2.29 -3.98
N SER A 75 10.60 -1.63 -3.31
CA SER A 75 10.69 -1.54 -1.84
C SER A 75 11.08 -0.14 -1.40
N ASP A 76 10.58 0.28 -0.24
CA ASP A 76 10.99 1.52 0.43
C ASP A 76 12.06 1.30 1.51
N TYR A 77 12.38 0.04 1.81
CA TYR A 77 13.23 -0.31 2.95
C TYR A 77 14.51 -1.01 2.50
N GLU A 78 14.49 -2.32 2.45
CA GLU A 78 15.67 -3.13 2.20
C GLU A 78 15.92 -3.40 0.71
N PRO A 79 17.20 -3.63 0.35
CA PRO A 79 17.54 -4.16 -0.97
C PRO A 79 17.09 -5.61 -1.09
N GLN A 80 16.42 -5.94 -2.18
CA GLN A 80 15.95 -7.29 -2.53
C GLN A 80 15.66 -7.36 -4.04
N PRO A 81 15.57 -8.57 -4.67
CA PRO A 81 15.62 -9.91 -4.09
C PRO A 81 17.00 -10.29 -3.53
N LEU A 82 17.03 -11.18 -2.53
CA LEU A 82 18.25 -11.81 -2.05
C LEU A 82 18.47 -13.17 -2.71
N ILE A 83 19.72 -13.51 -3.03
CA ILE A 83 20.11 -14.86 -3.47
C ILE A 83 20.76 -15.55 -2.28
N ILE A 84 20.17 -16.64 -1.84
CA ILE A 84 20.56 -17.40 -0.65
C ILE A 84 21.06 -18.78 -1.06
N ARG A 85 22.16 -19.23 -0.44
CA ARG A 85 22.63 -20.61 -0.50
C ARG A 85 22.44 -21.28 0.86
N SER A 86 21.64 -22.32 0.91
CA SER A 86 21.35 -23.07 2.15
C SER A 86 21.31 -24.59 1.89
N HIS A 87 20.91 -25.37 2.88
CA HIS A 87 20.65 -26.81 2.71
C HIS A 87 19.50 -27.11 1.74
N HIS A 88 18.58 -26.14 1.52
CA HIS A 88 17.55 -26.23 0.46
C HIS A 88 18.10 -25.99 -0.96
N GLY A 89 19.40 -25.83 -1.13
CA GLY A 89 20.01 -25.40 -2.37
C GLY A 89 20.13 -23.88 -2.50
N THR A 90 20.25 -23.41 -3.74
CA THR A 90 20.25 -21.96 -4.04
C THR A 90 18.86 -21.52 -4.43
N TYR A 91 18.40 -20.40 -3.86
CA TYR A 91 17.14 -19.75 -4.20
C TYR A 91 17.24 -18.23 -4.15
N ALA A 92 16.38 -17.55 -4.88
CA ALA A 92 16.18 -16.11 -4.75
C ALA A 92 14.88 -15.86 -3.96
N ILE A 93 14.84 -14.81 -3.13
CA ILE A 93 13.67 -14.48 -2.30
C ILE A 93 13.39 -12.99 -2.32
N THR A 94 12.10 -12.65 -2.39
CA THR A 94 11.60 -11.29 -2.17
C THR A 94 10.37 -11.31 -1.28
N THR A 95 10.20 -10.27 -0.46
CA THR A 95 9.16 -10.20 0.56
C THR A 95 8.47 -8.84 0.58
N VAL A 96 7.19 -8.84 0.94
CA VAL A 96 6.41 -7.63 1.20
C VAL A 96 5.67 -7.78 2.52
N GLY A 97 5.96 -6.91 3.47
CA GLY A 97 5.32 -6.97 4.79
C GLY A 97 6.06 -6.15 5.85
N LYS A 98 5.77 -6.46 7.10
CA LYS A 98 6.38 -5.85 8.28
C LYS A 98 6.54 -6.89 9.38
N ILE A 99 7.69 -6.89 10.04
CA ILE A 99 8.01 -7.73 11.19
C ILE A 99 8.08 -6.83 12.43
N ASN A 100 7.23 -7.07 13.43
CA ASN A 100 7.23 -6.26 14.65
C ASN A 100 8.08 -6.88 15.76
N ASN A 101 8.28 -8.21 15.72
CA ASN A 101 9.08 -8.96 16.68
C ASN A 101 10.50 -9.29 16.17
N ASN A 102 11.09 -8.35 15.42
CA ASN A 102 12.39 -8.54 14.76
C ASN A 102 13.48 -8.97 15.75
N ASP A 103 13.65 -8.23 16.85
CA ASP A 103 14.69 -8.49 17.85
C ASP A 103 14.50 -9.84 18.54
N GLU A 104 13.26 -10.21 18.85
CA GLU A 104 12.91 -11.51 19.43
C GLU A 104 13.31 -12.66 18.51
N LEU A 105 12.96 -12.55 17.22
CA LEU A 105 13.27 -13.58 16.23
C LEU A 105 14.78 -13.69 15.99
N VAL A 106 15.48 -12.57 15.92
CA VAL A 106 16.95 -12.54 15.78
C VAL A 106 17.62 -13.21 16.98
N GLN A 107 17.21 -12.85 18.18
CA GLN A 107 17.76 -13.45 19.40
C GLN A 107 17.48 -14.97 19.48
N LYS A 108 16.26 -15.38 19.08
CA LYS A 108 15.91 -16.79 18.99
C LYS A 108 16.82 -17.54 18.03
N LEU A 109 17.03 -17.00 16.82
CA LEU A 109 17.91 -17.61 15.82
C LEU A 109 19.35 -17.72 16.32
N PHE A 110 19.89 -16.71 16.99
CA PHE A 110 21.22 -16.80 17.59
C PHE A 110 21.31 -17.88 18.66
N ASN A 111 20.30 -18.04 19.50
CA ASN A 111 20.22 -19.10 20.51
C ASN A 111 20.12 -20.51 19.89
N GLU A 112 19.55 -20.61 18.68
CA GLU A 112 19.42 -21.84 17.91
C GLU A 112 20.65 -22.14 17.02
N GLY A 113 21.70 -21.31 17.11
CA GLY A 113 22.99 -21.54 16.42
C GLY A 113 23.22 -20.74 15.16
N HIS A 114 22.31 -19.83 14.78
CA HIS A 114 22.60 -18.86 13.73
C HIS A 114 23.72 -17.91 14.20
N THR A 115 24.71 -17.66 13.36
CA THR A 115 25.92 -16.96 13.83
C THR A 115 25.99 -15.50 13.38
N HIS A 116 25.31 -15.13 12.33
CA HIS A 116 25.40 -13.79 11.73
C HIS A 116 24.29 -13.53 10.70
N PHE A 117 24.09 -12.26 10.37
CA PHE A 117 23.36 -11.76 9.23
C PHE A 117 24.31 -10.93 8.36
N PHE A 118 24.16 -10.99 7.05
CA PHE A 118 25.05 -10.31 6.10
C PHE A 118 24.48 -8.99 5.58
N GLU A 119 23.17 -8.95 5.36
CA GLU A 119 22.51 -7.82 4.75
C GLU A 119 21.95 -6.89 5.83
N MET A 120 22.60 -5.72 5.96
CA MET A 120 22.15 -4.66 6.86
C MET A 120 21.57 -3.50 6.08
N SER A 121 20.48 -2.91 6.53
CA SER A 121 19.84 -1.76 5.91
C SER A 121 19.56 -0.67 6.94
N GLY A 122 20.31 0.43 6.86
CA GLY A 122 20.17 1.56 7.78
C GLY A 122 20.51 1.24 9.24
N GLY A 123 21.37 0.23 9.47
CA GLY A 123 21.75 -0.25 10.80
C GLY A 123 20.87 -1.40 11.33
N GLU A 124 19.81 -1.76 10.58
CA GLU A 124 18.89 -2.85 10.92
C GLU A 124 19.19 -4.09 10.06
N ILE A 125 18.85 -5.28 10.58
CA ILE A 125 18.92 -6.52 9.80
C ILE A 125 17.90 -6.46 8.68
N ASN A 126 18.30 -6.88 7.46
CA ASN A 126 17.39 -6.97 6.33
C ASN A 126 16.25 -7.96 6.63
N ALA A 127 14.99 -7.48 6.61
CA ALA A 127 13.81 -8.29 6.93
C ALA A 127 13.67 -9.50 6.00
N THR A 128 14.06 -9.39 4.72
CA THR A 128 14.04 -10.51 3.77
C THR A 128 15.06 -11.58 4.14
N GLU A 129 16.24 -11.20 4.65
CA GLU A 129 17.23 -12.16 5.15
C GLU A 129 16.73 -12.87 6.42
N LEU A 130 16.08 -12.14 7.34
CA LEU A 130 15.48 -12.74 8.52
C LEU A 130 14.41 -13.77 8.15
N VAL A 131 13.55 -13.47 7.17
CA VAL A 131 12.58 -14.44 6.63
C VAL A 131 13.28 -15.67 6.05
N ALA A 132 14.35 -15.48 5.28
CA ALA A 132 15.15 -16.60 4.74
C ALA A 132 15.78 -17.45 5.84
N ALA A 133 16.29 -16.81 6.91
CA ALA A 133 16.84 -17.50 8.07
C ALA A 133 15.77 -18.34 8.79
N LEU A 134 14.54 -17.82 8.95
CA LEU A 134 13.42 -18.58 9.51
C LEU A 134 13.04 -19.78 8.63
N ILE A 135 12.97 -19.60 7.30
CA ILE A 135 12.69 -20.67 6.34
C ILE A 135 13.72 -21.79 6.49
N ASN A 136 14.99 -21.43 6.65
CA ASN A 136 16.09 -22.37 6.78
C ASN A 136 16.12 -23.14 8.12
N GLN A 137 15.22 -22.87 9.08
CA GLN A 137 15.10 -23.65 10.32
C GLN A 137 14.36 -24.99 10.10
N LYS A 138 13.78 -25.23 8.94
CA LYS A 138 13.01 -26.45 8.65
C LYS A 138 13.67 -27.30 7.57
N GLU A 139 13.33 -28.58 7.54
CA GLU A 139 13.93 -29.55 6.61
C GLU A 139 13.49 -29.36 5.16
N ASN A 140 12.33 -28.78 4.92
CA ASN A 140 11.81 -28.49 3.59
C ASN A 140 11.26 -27.06 3.48
N LEU A 141 11.18 -26.54 2.24
CA LEU A 141 10.77 -25.17 1.97
C LEU A 141 9.33 -24.85 2.39
N ILE A 142 8.42 -25.80 2.29
CA ILE A 142 6.99 -25.58 2.60
C ILE A 142 6.82 -25.36 4.09
N ASP A 143 7.40 -26.24 4.91
CA ASP A 143 7.38 -26.12 6.36
C ASP A 143 8.17 -24.89 6.81
N GLY A 144 9.25 -24.54 6.10
CA GLY A 144 10.01 -23.31 6.34
C GLY A 144 9.21 -22.03 6.10
N ILE A 145 8.50 -21.94 4.99
CA ILE A 145 7.64 -20.80 4.66
C ILE A 145 6.51 -20.70 5.69
N ARG A 146 5.86 -21.81 6.05
CA ARG A 146 4.85 -21.83 7.11
C ARG A 146 5.39 -21.36 8.46
N TYR A 147 6.55 -21.88 8.84
CA TYR A 147 7.20 -21.46 10.09
C TYR A 147 7.49 -19.97 10.11
N ALA A 148 7.96 -19.39 9.01
CA ALA A 148 8.14 -17.95 8.90
C ALA A 148 6.81 -17.18 9.03
N GLN A 149 5.75 -17.61 8.35
CA GLN A 149 4.41 -17.00 8.44
C GLN A 149 3.85 -17.06 9.88
N GLU A 150 4.07 -18.15 10.61
CA GLU A 150 3.58 -18.34 11.99
C GLU A 150 4.40 -17.59 13.03
N SER A 151 5.72 -17.47 12.82
CA SER A 151 6.64 -16.83 13.75
C SER A 151 6.59 -15.30 13.72
N ILE A 152 6.22 -14.73 12.57
CA ILE A 152 6.24 -13.28 12.37
C ILE A 152 5.01 -12.63 13.01
N ALA A 153 5.24 -11.77 14.00
CA ALA A 153 4.23 -10.82 14.47
C ALA A 153 4.17 -9.62 13.52
N GLY A 154 3.15 -9.59 12.67
CA GLY A 154 3.03 -8.60 11.62
C GLY A 154 2.32 -9.14 10.39
N SER A 155 2.91 -8.96 9.23
CA SER A 155 2.44 -9.49 7.94
C SER A 155 3.62 -9.74 7.02
N MET A 156 3.60 -10.86 6.28
CA MET A 156 4.68 -11.18 5.35
C MET A 156 4.19 -12.07 4.21
N SER A 157 4.14 -11.51 3.00
CA SER A 157 3.95 -12.25 1.75
C SER A 157 5.31 -12.48 1.08
N ILE A 158 5.50 -13.66 0.48
CA ILE A 158 6.81 -14.15 0.05
C ILE A 158 6.72 -14.67 -1.39
N LEU A 159 7.69 -14.28 -2.23
CA LEU A 159 8.04 -15.00 -3.43
C LEU A 159 9.45 -15.61 -3.28
N LEU A 160 9.56 -16.92 -3.45
CA LEU A 160 10.83 -17.64 -3.40
C LEU A 160 10.99 -18.44 -4.71
N MET A 161 12.09 -18.21 -5.42
CA MET A 161 12.38 -18.81 -6.72
C MET A 161 13.57 -19.76 -6.64
N ASN A 162 13.40 -20.99 -7.10
CA ASN A 162 14.48 -21.95 -7.30
C ASN A 162 14.33 -22.66 -8.64
N GLN A 163 15.10 -23.73 -8.86
CA GLN A 163 15.05 -24.53 -10.09
C GLN A 163 13.69 -25.22 -10.34
N ALA A 164 12.90 -25.45 -9.30
CA ALA A 164 11.60 -26.11 -9.39
C ALA A 164 10.45 -25.17 -9.73
N GLY A 165 10.68 -23.84 -9.67
CA GLY A 165 9.67 -22.84 -9.95
C GLY A 165 9.67 -21.70 -8.93
N ILE A 166 8.56 -20.99 -8.85
CA ILE A 166 8.35 -19.90 -7.90
C ILE A 166 7.31 -20.33 -6.86
N TYR A 167 7.71 -20.33 -5.60
CA TYR A 167 6.83 -20.48 -4.45
C TYR A 167 6.24 -19.12 -4.13
N ALA A 168 4.92 -18.98 -4.23
CA ALA A 168 4.19 -17.80 -3.85
C ALA A 168 3.39 -18.08 -2.57
N ALA A 169 3.63 -17.31 -1.54
CA ALA A 169 2.99 -17.48 -0.24
C ALA A 169 2.34 -16.17 0.20
N ARG A 170 1.02 -16.20 0.41
CA ARG A 170 0.28 -15.08 0.97
C ARG A 170 0.43 -15.05 2.49
N ASP A 171 0.51 -13.88 3.06
CA ASP A 171 0.53 -13.65 4.52
C ASP A 171 -0.51 -14.49 5.27
N ARG A 172 -0.20 -14.86 6.52
CA ARG A 172 -1.02 -15.74 7.36
C ARG A 172 -2.49 -15.36 7.44
N PHE A 173 -2.80 -14.06 7.49
CA PHE A 173 -4.14 -13.50 7.55
C PHE A 173 -4.61 -12.89 6.22
N GLY A 174 -3.82 -13.00 5.15
CA GLY A 174 -4.14 -12.45 3.85
C GLY A 174 -4.23 -10.92 3.83
N ARG A 175 -3.47 -10.20 4.66
CA ARG A 175 -3.51 -8.74 4.78
C ARG A 175 -3.16 -8.02 3.49
N THR A 176 -2.30 -8.65 2.69
CA THR A 176 -1.96 -8.20 1.34
C THR A 176 -2.37 -9.24 0.31
N PRO A 177 -2.73 -8.84 -0.92
CA PRO A 177 -3.10 -9.80 -1.96
C PRO A 177 -1.87 -10.52 -2.52
N VAL A 178 -2.08 -11.72 -3.00
CA VAL A 178 -1.19 -12.44 -3.93
C VAL A 178 -2.09 -13.04 -5.01
N VAL A 179 -2.03 -12.47 -6.20
CA VAL A 179 -2.87 -12.86 -7.33
C VAL A 179 -2.05 -13.60 -8.37
N ILE A 180 -2.60 -14.66 -8.93
CA ILE A 180 -1.98 -15.48 -9.95
C ILE A 180 -2.64 -15.20 -11.29
N GLY A 181 -1.83 -14.80 -12.26
CA GLY A 181 -2.23 -14.66 -13.65
C GLY A 181 -1.70 -15.82 -14.49
N ARG A 182 -2.38 -16.11 -15.60
CA ARG A 182 -2.00 -17.17 -16.55
C ARG A 182 -2.06 -16.67 -17.98
N LYS A 183 -1.08 -17.06 -18.79
CA LYS A 183 -1.13 -17.00 -20.24
C LYS A 183 -0.69 -18.35 -20.85
N GLU A 184 -0.66 -18.47 -22.17
CA GLU A 184 -0.42 -19.75 -22.86
C GLU A 184 0.92 -20.38 -22.47
N ASP A 185 1.97 -19.57 -22.33
CA ASP A 185 3.35 -20.00 -22.10
C ASP A 185 3.82 -19.89 -20.64
N GLY A 186 2.93 -19.52 -19.69
CA GLY A 186 3.35 -19.40 -18.29
C GLY A 186 2.36 -18.80 -17.32
N PHE A 187 2.87 -18.56 -16.13
CA PHE A 187 2.13 -17.98 -15.00
C PHE A 187 2.89 -16.79 -14.41
N CYS A 188 2.15 -15.92 -13.74
CA CYS A 188 2.74 -14.89 -12.89
C CYS A 188 2.08 -14.87 -11.51
N ALA A 189 2.82 -14.36 -10.51
CA ALA A 189 2.33 -14.02 -9.19
C ALA A 189 2.55 -12.52 -8.98
N SER A 190 1.53 -11.79 -8.56
CA SER A 190 1.56 -10.33 -8.47
C SER A 190 0.87 -9.84 -7.21
N PHE A 191 1.27 -8.65 -6.75
CA PHE A 191 0.55 -7.90 -5.73
C PHE A 191 -0.65 -7.15 -6.35
N GLU A 192 -0.53 -6.69 -7.60
CA GLU A 192 -1.54 -5.91 -8.33
C GLU A 192 -2.07 -6.66 -9.55
N SER A 193 -3.39 -6.79 -9.66
CA SER A 193 -3.98 -7.53 -10.80
C SER A 193 -3.85 -6.79 -12.14
N PHE A 194 -3.89 -5.46 -12.16
CA PHE A 194 -3.71 -4.71 -13.40
C PHE A 194 -2.33 -4.91 -14.03
N ALA A 195 -1.30 -5.17 -13.20
CA ALA A 195 0.07 -5.33 -13.66
C ALA A 195 0.20 -6.47 -14.68
N TYR A 196 -0.35 -7.64 -14.36
CA TYR A 196 -0.26 -8.78 -15.28
C TYR A 196 -1.29 -8.72 -16.43
N LYS A 197 -2.46 -8.07 -16.22
CA LYS A 197 -3.45 -7.89 -17.30
C LYS A 197 -2.86 -7.09 -18.45
N ASN A 198 -2.11 -6.03 -18.15
CA ASN A 198 -1.41 -5.25 -19.17
C ASN A 198 -0.28 -6.02 -19.89
N LEU A 199 0.18 -7.14 -19.33
CA LEU A 199 1.16 -8.04 -19.92
C LEU A 199 0.54 -9.22 -20.67
N GLY A 200 -0.80 -9.23 -20.82
CA GLY A 200 -1.53 -10.25 -21.56
C GLY A 200 -1.86 -11.51 -20.75
N TYR A 201 -1.69 -11.48 -19.43
CA TYR A 201 -2.15 -12.56 -18.57
C TYR A 201 -3.63 -12.37 -18.23
N ASN A 202 -4.36 -13.48 -18.12
CA ASN A 202 -5.71 -13.53 -17.62
C ASN A 202 -5.73 -13.87 -16.13
N ASP A 203 -6.79 -13.45 -15.42
CA ASP A 203 -7.02 -13.86 -14.05
C ASP A 203 -7.08 -15.39 -13.96
N TYR A 204 -6.31 -15.98 -13.07
CA TYR A 204 -6.33 -17.41 -12.81
C TYR A 204 -6.90 -17.72 -11.44
N ARG A 205 -6.32 -17.17 -10.38
CA ARG A 205 -6.83 -17.25 -9.02
C ARG A 205 -6.16 -16.23 -8.09
N GLU A 206 -6.79 -15.98 -6.99
CA GLU A 206 -6.24 -15.25 -5.85
C GLU A 206 -5.93 -16.24 -4.72
N LEU A 207 -4.78 -16.09 -4.06
CA LEU A 207 -4.41 -16.97 -2.94
C LEU A 207 -5.19 -16.58 -1.69
N GLY A 208 -5.66 -17.56 -0.92
CA GLY A 208 -6.25 -17.35 0.39
C GLY A 208 -5.20 -17.05 1.48
N PRO A 209 -5.64 -16.71 2.70
CA PRO A 209 -4.75 -16.40 3.83
C PRO A 209 -3.81 -17.56 4.14
N GLY A 210 -2.50 -17.31 4.24
CA GLY A 210 -1.49 -18.32 4.55
C GLY A 210 -1.29 -19.40 3.48
N GLU A 211 -1.97 -19.29 2.33
CA GLU A 211 -1.85 -20.25 1.25
C GLU A 211 -0.47 -20.18 0.60
N ILE A 212 0.06 -21.36 0.23
CA ILE A 212 1.32 -21.52 -0.47
C ILE A 212 1.08 -22.30 -1.76
N VAL A 213 1.51 -21.74 -2.88
CA VAL A 213 1.51 -22.42 -4.17
C VAL A 213 2.92 -22.45 -4.77
N VAL A 214 3.18 -23.42 -5.66
CA VAL A 214 4.31 -23.35 -6.58
C VAL A 214 3.78 -23.15 -8.00
N ILE A 215 4.34 -22.16 -8.69
CA ILE A 215 4.07 -21.94 -10.11
C ILE A 215 5.29 -22.32 -10.94
N THR A 216 5.03 -22.99 -12.04
CA THR A 216 5.99 -23.32 -13.09
C THR A 216 5.46 -22.78 -14.42
N GLU A 217 6.18 -22.97 -15.49
CA GLU A 217 5.68 -22.59 -16.83
C GLU A 217 4.44 -23.39 -17.29
N LYS A 218 4.15 -24.52 -16.62
CA LYS A 218 3.01 -25.40 -16.98
C LYS A 218 1.90 -25.44 -15.97
N ASN A 219 2.22 -25.30 -14.67
CA ASN A 219 1.30 -25.62 -13.59
C ASN A 219 1.35 -24.60 -12.47
N CYS A 220 0.21 -24.45 -11.79
CA CYS A 220 0.10 -23.80 -10.47
C CYS A 220 -0.45 -24.87 -9.50
N VAL A 221 0.36 -25.29 -8.53
CA VAL A 221 0.03 -26.38 -7.59
C VAL A 221 -0.05 -25.83 -6.17
N THR A 222 -1.14 -26.11 -5.47
CA THR A 222 -1.29 -25.78 -4.05
C THR A 222 -0.47 -26.74 -3.20
N LEU A 223 0.44 -26.20 -2.40
CA LEU A 223 1.31 -26.92 -1.47
C LEU A 223 0.81 -26.83 -0.02
N ALA A 224 0.15 -25.73 0.32
CA ALA A 224 -0.53 -25.53 1.60
C ALA A 224 -1.86 -24.79 1.38
N HIS A 225 -2.94 -25.36 1.91
CA HIS A 225 -4.27 -24.78 1.79
C HIS A 225 -4.43 -23.52 2.65
N PRO A 226 -5.35 -22.62 2.26
CA PRO A 226 -5.56 -21.38 3.00
C PRO A 226 -6.12 -21.62 4.41
N ASN A 227 -5.79 -20.70 5.31
CA ASN A 227 -6.39 -20.57 6.63
C ASN A 227 -7.86 -20.10 6.51
N LYS A 228 -8.64 -20.32 7.57
CA LYS A 228 -10.05 -19.91 7.62
C LYS A 228 -10.22 -18.41 7.88
N GLU A 229 -9.31 -17.82 8.64
CA GLU A 229 -9.38 -16.42 9.04
C GLU A 229 -8.69 -15.53 8.06
N MET A 230 -9.41 -14.51 7.56
CA MET A 230 -8.88 -13.46 6.70
C MET A 230 -9.01 -12.09 7.39
N LYS A 231 -8.02 -11.23 7.21
CA LYS A 231 -7.98 -9.84 7.66
C LYS A 231 -7.32 -8.97 6.59
N ILE A 232 -7.91 -8.95 5.39
CA ILE A 232 -7.35 -8.14 4.30
C ILE A 232 -7.39 -6.65 4.64
N CYS A 233 -6.36 -5.92 4.30
CA CYS A 233 -6.24 -4.50 4.59
C CYS A 233 -7.27 -3.67 3.80
N THR A 234 -8.23 -3.06 4.48
CA THR A 234 -9.25 -2.21 3.84
C THR A 234 -8.65 -0.99 3.14
N PHE A 235 -7.49 -0.51 3.61
CA PHE A 235 -6.79 0.63 3.03
C PHE A 235 -6.27 0.36 1.60
N LEU A 236 -6.22 -0.90 1.16
CA LEU A 236 -5.92 -1.26 -0.22
C LEU A 236 -6.94 -0.64 -1.18
N TRP A 237 -8.23 -0.75 -0.87
CA TRP A 237 -9.28 -0.12 -1.69
C TRP A 237 -9.34 1.39 -1.49
N VAL A 238 -9.21 1.87 -0.26
CA VAL A 238 -9.34 3.30 0.04
C VAL A 238 -8.25 4.12 -0.65
N TYR A 239 -6.99 3.65 -0.63
CA TYR A 239 -5.86 4.43 -1.11
C TYR A 239 -4.80 3.65 -1.89
N TYR A 240 -4.25 2.55 -1.32
CA TYR A 240 -3.00 1.96 -1.83
C TYR A 240 -3.15 1.23 -3.15
N GLY A 241 -4.23 0.51 -3.34
CA GLY A 241 -4.50 -0.26 -4.54
C GLY A 241 -4.60 0.65 -5.77
N TYR A 242 -4.03 0.19 -6.87
CA TYR A 242 -4.18 0.92 -8.12
C TYR A 242 -5.64 0.86 -8.59
N PRO A 243 -6.22 1.96 -9.11
CA PRO A 243 -7.65 2.02 -9.48
C PRO A 243 -8.12 0.89 -10.39
N ALA A 244 -7.25 0.44 -11.32
CA ALA A 244 -7.57 -0.64 -12.26
C ALA A 244 -7.37 -2.06 -11.68
N SER A 245 -6.97 -2.19 -10.40
CA SER A 245 -6.83 -3.47 -9.72
C SER A 245 -8.14 -3.95 -9.09
N SER A 246 -8.16 -5.25 -8.80
CA SER A 246 -9.20 -5.90 -8.00
C SER A 246 -8.55 -6.80 -6.96
N TYR A 247 -9.14 -6.88 -5.77
CA TYR A 247 -8.75 -7.78 -4.69
C TYR A 247 -10.01 -8.50 -4.17
N GLU A 248 -9.92 -9.79 -3.89
CA GLU A 248 -11.06 -10.63 -3.51
C GLU A 248 -12.26 -10.47 -4.48
N GLY A 249 -11.94 -10.31 -5.78
CA GLY A 249 -12.96 -10.07 -6.83
C GLY A 249 -13.55 -8.66 -6.86
N ILE A 250 -13.13 -7.74 -5.99
CA ILE A 250 -13.72 -6.41 -5.85
C ILE A 250 -12.81 -5.34 -6.48
N SER A 251 -13.33 -4.61 -7.47
CA SER A 251 -12.65 -3.50 -8.13
C SER A 251 -12.35 -2.37 -7.15
N VAL A 252 -11.12 -1.87 -7.17
CA VAL A 252 -10.69 -0.72 -6.37
C VAL A 252 -11.49 0.52 -6.77
N GLU A 253 -11.60 0.81 -8.05
CA GLU A 253 -12.32 1.99 -8.56
C GLU A 253 -13.81 1.94 -8.18
N GLN A 254 -14.48 0.78 -8.36
CA GLN A 254 -15.89 0.64 -8.03
C GLN A 254 -16.15 0.78 -6.52
N MET A 255 -15.27 0.22 -5.69
CA MET A 255 -15.37 0.40 -4.23
C MET A 255 -15.31 1.89 -3.86
N ARG A 256 -14.40 2.65 -4.47
CA ARG A 256 -14.27 4.10 -4.22
C ARG A 256 -15.53 4.85 -4.64
N TYR A 257 -16.17 4.48 -5.77
CA TYR A 257 -17.47 5.05 -6.17
C TYR A 257 -18.56 4.73 -5.16
N ASN A 258 -18.67 3.48 -4.72
CA ASN A 258 -19.64 3.06 -3.70
C ASN A 258 -19.42 3.81 -2.39
N CYS A 259 -18.17 3.97 -1.97
CA CYS A 259 -17.78 4.71 -0.77
C CYS A 259 -18.23 6.18 -0.86
N GLY A 260 -17.94 6.85 -1.98
CA GLY A 260 -18.37 8.23 -2.23
C GLY A 260 -19.90 8.39 -2.24
N ALA A 261 -20.62 7.43 -2.83
CA ALA A 261 -22.08 7.44 -2.83
C ALA A 261 -22.67 7.34 -1.42
N LYS A 262 -22.13 6.45 -0.56
CA LYS A 262 -22.57 6.34 0.84
C LYS A 262 -22.30 7.63 1.63
N MET A 263 -21.16 8.28 1.41
CA MET A 263 -20.85 9.59 2.02
C MET A 263 -21.91 10.64 1.62
N ALA A 264 -22.31 10.71 0.34
CA ALA A 264 -23.31 11.64 -0.16
C ALA A 264 -24.70 11.43 0.49
N MET A 265 -25.09 10.17 0.72
CA MET A 265 -26.39 9.84 1.36
C MET A 265 -26.51 10.36 2.79
N ARG A 266 -25.40 10.57 3.49
CA ARG A 266 -25.35 11.07 4.88
C ARG A 266 -25.04 12.54 4.97
N ASP A 267 -24.71 13.21 3.85
CA ASP A 267 -24.33 14.61 3.88
C ASP A 267 -25.49 15.54 3.56
N ASN A 268 -25.50 16.69 4.22
CA ASN A 268 -26.52 17.73 4.05
C ASN A 268 -25.96 19.05 3.49
N VAL A 269 -24.65 19.10 3.23
CA VAL A 269 -24.00 20.26 2.63
C VAL A 269 -24.41 20.39 1.16
N LYS A 270 -24.61 21.63 0.71
CA LYS A 270 -24.98 21.96 -0.68
C LYS A 270 -23.92 22.84 -1.31
N PRO A 271 -22.77 22.28 -1.69
CA PRO A 271 -21.73 23.02 -2.38
C PRO A 271 -22.13 23.30 -3.84
N ASP A 272 -21.46 24.24 -4.47
CA ASP A 272 -21.61 24.46 -5.91
C ASP A 272 -21.02 23.32 -6.75
N ILE A 273 -19.91 22.75 -6.27
CA ILE A 273 -19.20 21.63 -6.96
C ILE A 273 -18.61 20.64 -5.96
N VAL A 274 -18.47 19.41 -6.42
CA VAL A 274 -17.70 18.34 -5.78
C VAL A 274 -16.39 18.14 -6.53
N ALA A 275 -15.30 18.00 -5.81
CA ALA A 275 -13.98 17.74 -6.38
C ALA A 275 -13.20 16.71 -5.56
N GLY A 276 -12.32 15.98 -6.21
CA GLY A 276 -11.36 15.09 -5.55
C GLY A 276 -9.99 15.73 -5.42
N VAL A 277 -9.32 15.49 -4.30
CA VAL A 277 -7.89 15.77 -4.19
C VAL A 277 -7.16 14.81 -5.15
N PRO A 278 -6.39 15.31 -6.13
CA PRO A 278 -5.76 14.45 -7.13
C PRO A 278 -4.58 13.66 -6.54
N ASP A 279 -4.44 12.35 -6.83
CA ASP A 279 -5.36 11.53 -7.62
C ASP A 279 -6.27 10.66 -6.73
N SER A 280 -5.94 10.52 -5.44
CA SER A 280 -6.53 9.59 -4.47
C SER A 280 -8.01 9.84 -4.15
N GLY A 281 -8.40 11.10 -4.06
CA GLY A 281 -9.78 11.49 -3.78
C GLY A 281 -10.71 11.47 -5.00
N THR A 282 -10.17 11.36 -6.23
CA THR A 282 -10.94 11.56 -7.46
C THR A 282 -12.09 10.56 -7.62
N ALA A 283 -11.83 9.26 -7.46
CA ALA A 283 -12.85 8.23 -7.64
C ALA A 283 -13.97 8.34 -6.57
N HIS A 284 -13.59 8.59 -5.32
CA HIS A 284 -14.55 8.86 -4.24
C HIS A 284 -15.43 10.08 -4.56
N ALA A 285 -14.84 11.15 -5.10
CA ALA A 285 -15.57 12.37 -5.48
C ALA A 285 -16.53 12.14 -6.65
N VAL A 286 -16.16 11.33 -7.64
CA VAL A 286 -17.06 10.92 -8.74
C VAL A 286 -18.25 10.15 -8.18
N GLY A 287 -18.04 9.19 -7.28
CA GLY A 287 -19.11 8.44 -6.62
C GLY A 287 -20.05 9.34 -5.82
N TYR A 288 -19.50 10.29 -5.07
CA TYR A 288 -20.27 11.28 -4.33
C TYR A 288 -21.12 12.17 -5.25
N ALA A 289 -20.51 12.72 -6.31
CA ALA A 289 -21.19 13.59 -7.27
C ALA A 289 -22.34 12.87 -7.96
N ASN A 290 -22.12 11.63 -8.42
CA ASN A 290 -23.15 10.80 -9.05
C ASN A 290 -24.35 10.54 -8.14
N ALA A 291 -24.13 10.33 -6.85
CA ALA A 291 -25.20 10.05 -5.89
C ALA A 291 -25.91 11.31 -5.42
N SER A 292 -25.20 12.43 -5.24
CA SER A 292 -25.78 13.69 -4.75
C SER A 292 -26.44 14.53 -5.86
N GLY A 293 -26.08 14.30 -7.12
CA GLY A 293 -26.48 15.15 -8.24
C GLY A 293 -25.72 16.50 -8.31
N ILE A 294 -24.76 16.74 -7.43
CA ILE A 294 -23.93 17.93 -7.45
C ILE A 294 -22.83 17.76 -8.50
N PRO A 295 -22.56 18.76 -9.38
CA PRO A 295 -21.58 18.61 -10.45
C PRO A 295 -20.17 18.28 -9.93
N PHE A 296 -19.55 17.25 -10.52
CA PHE A 296 -18.12 17.02 -10.36
C PHE A 296 -17.32 18.01 -11.19
N SER A 297 -16.31 18.63 -10.59
CA SER A 297 -15.43 19.58 -11.29
C SER A 297 -13.98 19.42 -10.82
N ARG A 298 -13.03 19.96 -11.55
CA ARG A 298 -11.61 19.93 -11.23
C ARG A 298 -11.09 21.35 -10.99
N PRO A 299 -11.34 21.95 -9.83
CA PRO A 299 -10.94 23.32 -9.49
C PRO A 299 -9.41 23.47 -9.41
N PHE A 300 -8.70 22.37 -9.30
CA PHE A 300 -7.24 22.32 -9.39
C PHE A 300 -6.80 21.04 -10.09
N ILE A 301 -5.67 21.14 -10.77
CA ILE A 301 -5.11 20.05 -11.58
C ILE A 301 -3.67 19.82 -11.13
N LYS A 302 -3.30 18.55 -10.97
CA LYS A 302 -1.92 18.16 -10.67
C LYS A 302 -1.03 18.39 -11.89
N TYR A 303 0.05 19.14 -11.69
CA TYR A 303 1.05 19.31 -12.73
C TYR A 303 2.01 18.14 -12.76
N THR A 304 1.83 17.23 -13.71
CA THR A 304 2.56 15.98 -13.81
C THR A 304 3.91 16.03 -14.55
N PRO A 305 4.20 17.01 -15.48
CA PRO A 305 5.33 16.86 -16.39
C PRO A 305 6.73 16.98 -15.79
N THR A 306 6.92 17.45 -14.55
CA THR A 306 8.22 18.03 -14.22
C THR A 306 8.96 17.51 -13.03
N TRP A 307 8.37 16.69 -12.15
CA TRP A 307 9.10 16.35 -10.91
C TRP A 307 8.89 14.91 -10.46
N PRO A 308 9.95 14.07 -10.47
CA PRO A 308 9.94 12.84 -9.71
C PRO A 308 9.68 13.16 -8.22
N ARG A 309 9.00 12.26 -7.51
CA ARG A 309 8.68 12.40 -6.06
C ARG A 309 9.87 12.75 -5.17
N SER A 310 11.08 12.51 -5.66
CA SER A 310 12.34 12.67 -4.94
C SER A 310 12.89 14.11 -4.90
N PHE A 311 12.39 15.03 -5.71
CA PHE A 311 12.90 16.40 -5.72
C PHE A 311 12.26 17.25 -4.62
N MET A 312 12.72 17.08 -3.38
CA MET A 312 12.35 17.91 -2.24
C MET A 312 13.57 18.70 -1.77
N PRO A 313 13.65 20.03 -2.02
CA PRO A 313 14.74 20.86 -1.53
C PRO A 313 14.79 20.89 -0.01
N THR A 314 15.97 21.03 0.53
CA THR A 314 16.18 21.18 1.99
C THR A 314 15.69 22.52 2.54
N ILE A 315 15.58 23.55 1.69
CA ILE A 315 15.21 24.92 2.09
C ILE A 315 13.68 25.08 2.06
N GLN A 316 13.07 25.54 3.17
CA GLN A 316 11.62 25.67 3.34
C GLN A 316 10.94 26.57 2.31
N SER A 317 11.56 27.69 1.91
CA SER A 317 11.00 28.59 0.87
C SER A 317 10.90 27.90 -0.50
N LYS A 318 11.88 27.05 -0.84
CA LYS A 318 11.84 26.25 -2.08
C LYS A 318 10.81 25.11 -2.00
N ARG A 319 10.59 24.53 -0.82
CA ARG A 319 9.51 23.54 -0.62
C ARG A 319 8.14 24.16 -0.85
N ASN A 320 7.89 25.34 -0.32
CA ASN A 320 6.64 26.07 -0.50
C ASN A 320 6.41 26.44 -1.96
N LEU A 321 7.46 26.83 -2.68
CA LEU A 321 7.37 27.10 -4.12
C LEU A 321 7.02 25.83 -4.92
N ILE A 322 7.66 24.70 -4.61
CA ILE A 322 7.39 23.42 -5.29
C ILE A 322 6.00 22.88 -4.94
N ALA A 323 5.52 23.06 -3.71
CA ALA A 323 4.16 22.71 -3.33
C ALA A 323 3.14 23.49 -4.17
N LYS A 324 3.34 24.80 -4.35
CA LYS A 324 2.51 25.65 -5.23
C LYS A 324 2.59 25.24 -6.71
N MET A 325 3.71 24.70 -7.17
CA MET A 325 3.87 24.24 -8.56
C MET A 325 3.20 22.90 -8.86
N LYS A 326 2.81 22.14 -7.82
CA LYS A 326 2.19 20.82 -8.00
C LYS A 326 0.71 20.87 -8.34
N LEU A 327 0.02 21.92 -7.89
CA LEU A 327 -1.41 22.11 -8.10
C LEU A 327 -1.62 23.42 -8.85
N LEU A 328 -2.28 23.35 -10.00
CA LEU A 328 -2.65 24.51 -10.80
C LEU A 328 -4.13 24.81 -10.59
N ALA A 329 -4.45 26.06 -10.19
CA ALA A 329 -5.82 26.52 -10.04
C ALA A 329 -6.53 26.68 -11.39
N VAL A 330 -7.82 26.41 -11.40
CA VAL A 330 -8.76 26.79 -12.45
C VAL A 330 -9.68 27.85 -11.88
N ASP A 331 -9.31 29.13 -11.99
CA ASP A 331 -9.90 30.25 -11.25
C ASP A 331 -11.43 30.34 -11.42
N ASP A 332 -11.96 30.10 -12.62
CA ASP A 332 -13.41 30.12 -12.91
C ASP A 332 -14.20 29.04 -12.16
N LEU A 333 -13.52 27.98 -11.70
CA LEU A 333 -14.13 26.91 -10.90
C LEU A 333 -13.96 27.12 -9.38
N ILE A 334 -13.20 28.14 -8.97
CA ILE A 334 -12.89 28.40 -7.55
C ILE A 334 -13.54 29.67 -7.07
N LYS A 335 -13.42 30.77 -7.85
CA LYS A 335 -13.82 32.10 -7.41
C LYS A 335 -15.32 32.16 -7.07
N ASP A 336 -15.62 32.66 -5.88
CA ASP A 336 -16.97 32.83 -5.33
C ASP A 336 -17.77 31.51 -5.21
N LYS A 337 -17.11 30.34 -5.23
CA LYS A 337 -17.73 29.01 -5.15
C LYS A 337 -17.60 28.40 -3.76
N SER A 338 -18.62 27.64 -3.38
CA SER A 338 -18.59 26.68 -2.28
C SER A 338 -18.13 25.33 -2.81
N LEU A 339 -16.97 24.85 -2.33
CA LEU A 339 -16.29 23.65 -2.82
C LEU A 339 -16.41 22.53 -1.80
N LEU A 340 -16.80 21.35 -2.24
CA LEU A 340 -16.69 20.13 -1.45
C LEU A 340 -15.54 19.27 -2.00
N LEU A 341 -14.50 19.11 -1.19
CA LEU A 341 -13.33 18.32 -1.54
C LEU A 341 -13.37 16.96 -0.85
N ILE A 342 -13.14 15.92 -1.61
CA ILE A 342 -13.01 14.57 -1.12
C ILE A 342 -11.55 14.14 -1.24
N ASP A 343 -11.00 13.61 -0.17
CA ASP A 343 -9.69 12.95 -0.13
C ASP A 343 -9.85 11.55 0.44
N ASP A 344 -8.86 10.67 0.27
CA ASP A 344 -8.89 9.34 0.85
C ASP A 344 -8.83 9.38 2.38
N SER A 345 -7.96 10.21 2.95
CA SER A 345 -7.69 10.26 4.39
C SER A 345 -7.03 11.57 4.83
N ILE A 346 -7.07 11.85 6.14
CA ILE A 346 -6.25 12.89 6.75
C ILE A 346 -5.25 12.22 7.69
N VAL A 347 -3.97 12.25 7.31
CA VAL A 347 -2.87 11.71 8.14
C VAL A 347 -2.26 12.83 8.99
N ARG A 348 -1.42 13.68 8.40
CA ARG A 348 -0.75 14.80 9.09
C ARG A 348 -1.53 16.12 9.02
N GLY A 349 -2.41 16.26 8.05
CA GLY A 349 -3.20 17.46 7.78
C GLY A 349 -2.46 18.57 7.02
N THR A 350 -1.14 18.56 6.96
CA THR A 350 -0.33 19.63 6.37
C THR A 350 -0.70 19.91 4.91
N GLN A 351 -0.79 18.86 4.09
CA GLN A 351 -1.10 19.01 2.67
C GLN A 351 -2.51 19.58 2.44
N LEU A 352 -3.51 19.09 3.18
CA LEU A 352 -4.88 19.59 3.07
C LEU A 352 -5.01 21.04 3.56
N ARG A 353 -4.29 21.42 4.61
CA ARG A 353 -4.24 22.82 5.04
C ARG A 353 -3.67 23.72 3.95
N GLU A 354 -2.53 23.35 3.36
CA GLU A 354 -1.92 24.11 2.25
C GLU A 354 -2.85 24.21 1.05
N THR A 355 -3.55 23.13 0.71
CA THR A 355 -4.55 23.11 -0.38
C THR A 355 -5.72 24.02 -0.07
N THR A 356 -6.23 24.01 1.15
CA THR A 356 -7.35 24.88 1.59
C THR A 356 -6.96 26.35 1.59
N GLU A 357 -5.79 26.69 2.12
CA GLU A 357 -5.26 28.05 2.07
C GLU A 357 -5.10 28.55 0.64
N PHE A 358 -4.59 27.69 -0.25
CA PHE A 358 -4.48 27.98 -1.68
C PHE A 358 -5.84 28.29 -2.33
N LEU A 359 -6.88 27.50 -2.02
CA LEU A 359 -8.22 27.70 -2.56
C LEU A 359 -8.85 29.00 -2.08
N TYR A 360 -8.72 29.34 -0.78
CA TYR A 360 -9.17 30.63 -0.25
C TYR A 360 -8.43 31.82 -0.90
N GLN A 361 -7.10 31.68 -1.09
CA GLN A 361 -6.31 32.70 -1.81
C GLN A 361 -6.74 32.86 -3.27
N SER A 362 -7.28 31.80 -3.88
CA SER A 362 -7.85 31.81 -5.23
C SER A 362 -9.31 32.26 -5.28
N GLY A 363 -9.88 32.68 -4.15
CA GLY A 363 -11.22 33.27 -4.04
C GLY A 363 -12.35 32.29 -3.76
N ALA A 364 -12.07 31.09 -3.25
CA ALA A 364 -13.11 30.17 -2.78
C ALA A 364 -13.93 30.80 -1.65
N LYS A 365 -15.26 30.67 -1.69
CA LYS A 365 -16.17 31.15 -0.66
C LYS A 365 -16.20 30.23 0.54
N GLU A 366 -16.27 28.94 0.30
CA GLU A 366 -16.32 27.87 1.31
C GLU A 366 -15.51 26.67 0.83
N VAL A 367 -14.86 25.97 1.77
CA VAL A 367 -14.14 24.73 1.52
C VAL A 367 -14.58 23.68 2.53
N HIS A 368 -15.36 22.73 2.08
CA HIS A 368 -15.84 21.59 2.86
C HIS A 368 -14.99 20.35 2.57
N ILE A 369 -14.57 19.64 3.59
CA ILE A 369 -13.70 18.46 3.46
C ILE A 369 -14.43 17.19 3.88
N ARG A 370 -14.31 16.13 3.07
CA ARG A 370 -14.88 14.81 3.32
C ARG A 370 -13.85 13.72 3.07
N PRO A 371 -13.13 13.26 4.12
CA PRO A 371 -12.26 12.10 3.99
C PRO A 371 -13.08 10.84 3.75
N ALA A 372 -12.63 9.98 2.83
CA ALA A 372 -13.35 8.75 2.45
C ALA A 372 -13.25 7.64 3.50
N CYS A 373 -12.42 7.80 4.52
CA CYS A 373 -12.30 6.89 5.65
C CYS A 373 -12.55 7.61 6.98
N PRO A 374 -12.77 6.85 8.09
CA PRO A 374 -12.81 7.42 9.44
C PRO A 374 -11.48 8.07 9.87
N PRO A 375 -11.45 8.81 10.98
CA PRO A 375 -10.21 9.34 11.55
C PRO A 375 -9.20 8.22 11.84
N LEU A 376 -7.96 8.40 11.39
CA LEU A 376 -6.88 7.45 11.68
C LEU A 376 -6.42 7.64 13.12
N LEU A 377 -6.62 6.65 13.98
CA LEU A 377 -6.27 6.69 15.41
C LEU A 377 -5.01 5.90 15.73
N TYR A 378 -4.67 4.90 14.91
CA TYR A 378 -3.54 3.99 15.13
C TYR A 378 -2.61 3.93 13.92
N GLY A 379 -1.30 3.98 14.16
CA GLY A 379 -0.30 3.67 13.16
C GLY A 379 -0.36 2.20 12.76
N CYS A 380 -0.27 1.89 11.46
CA CYS A 380 -0.35 0.51 11.00
C CYS A 380 0.80 -0.35 11.55
N LYS A 381 0.47 -1.43 12.29
CA LYS A 381 1.43 -2.38 12.80
C LYS A 381 1.67 -3.61 11.91
N TYR A 382 0.91 -3.72 10.81
CA TYR A 382 0.96 -4.89 9.95
C TYR A 382 1.65 -4.64 8.61
N LEU A 383 1.60 -3.40 8.12
CA LEU A 383 2.11 -3.04 6.81
C LEU A 383 2.94 -1.75 6.88
N ASN A 384 3.97 -1.68 6.06
CA ASN A 384 4.86 -0.52 5.97
C ASN A 384 4.27 0.57 5.04
N PHE A 385 3.00 0.94 5.23
CA PHE A 385 2.34 1.95 4.40
C PHE A 385 2.78 3.37 4.75
N SER A 386 3.00 3.64 6.03
CA SER A 386 3.41 4.96 6.48
C SER A 386 4.90 4.99 6.81
N ARG A 387 5.57 6.06 6.38
CA ARG A 387 6.91 6.39 6.86
C ARG A 387 6.88 7.03 8.25
N SER A 388 5.71 7.09 8.86
CA SER A 388 5.49 7.61 10.19
C SER A 388 6.21 6.71 11.20
N SER A 389 7.16 7.29 11.92
CA SER A 389 7.90 6.62 12.98
C SER A 389 7.22 6.76 14.34
N SER A 390 6.14 7.57 14.42
CA SER A 390 5.43 7.88 15.64
C SER A 390 3.94 8.03 15.38
N GLU A 391 3.10 7.62 16.33
CA GLU A 391 1.66 7.87 16.32
C GLU A 391 1.33 9.37 16.36
N MET A 392 2.23 10.19 16.91
CA MET A 392 2.12 11.65 16.93
C MET A 392 2.26 12.30 15.55
N ASP A 393 2.60 11.55 14.51
CA ASP A 393 2.48 12.01 13.13
C ASP A 393 1.01 12.10 12.67
N LEU A 394 0.09 11.38 13.32
CA LEU A 394 -1.35 11.48 13.06
C LEU A 394 -1.92 12.77 13.69
N ILE A 395 -2.62 13.56 12.90
CA ILE A 395 -3.28 14.80 13.40
C ILE A 395 -4.28 14.48 14.51
N THR A 396 -5.02 13.39 14.39
CA THR A 396 -5.98 12.88 15.38
C THR A 396 -5.30 12.66 16.72
N ARG A 397 -4.16 11.96 16.76
CA ARG A 397 -3.40 11.70 17.97
C ARG A 397 -2.88 12.98 18.62
N ARG A 398 -2.37 13.94 17.85
CA ARG A 398 -1.94 15.24 18.36
C ARG A 398 -3.10 16.04 18.98
N VAL A 399 -4.27 16.00 18.35
CA VAL A 399 -5.46 16.66 18.87
C VAL A 399 -5.94 15.98 20.15
N ILE A 400 -6.04 14.65 20.17
CA ILE A 400 -6.45 13.88 21.35
C ILE A 400 -5.49 14.13 22.51
N GLU A 401 -4.18 14.10 22.30
CA GLU A 401 -3.16 14.37 23.30
C GLU A 401 -3.37 15.73 23.98
N ARG A 402 -3.72 16.77 23.19
CA ARG A 402 -4.05 18.10 23.73
C ARG A 402 -5.37 18.11 24.50
N LEU A 403 -6.40 17.43 24.00
CA LEU A 403 -7.72 17.40 24.62
C LEU A 403 -7.74 16.63 25.95
N GLU A 404 -6.92 15.58 26.07
CA GLU A 404 -6.82 14.72 27.24
C GLU A 404 -5.64 15.09 28.16
N ASN A 405 -4.91 16.19 27.86
CA ASN A 405 -3.74 16.66 28.63
C ASN A 405 -2.68 15.55 28.85
N GLY A 406 -2.44 14.74 27.83
CA GLY A 406 -1.47 13.64 27.87
C GLY A 406 -1.99 12.32 28.42
N ASN A 407 -3.24 12.24 28.88
CA ASN A 407 -3.83 11.01 29.46
C ASN A 407 -4.56 10.18 28.40
N VAL A 408 -3.84 9.66 27.42
CA VAL A 408 -4.40 8.88 26.32
C VAL A 408 -4.21 7.39 26.57
N THR A 409 -5.30 6.69 26.90
CA THR A 409 -5.36 5.23 27.05
C THR A 409 -6.12 4.59 25.88
N ASP A 410 -6.06 3.27 25.75
CA ASP A 410 -6.82 2.55 24.72
C ASP A 410 -8.33 2.70 24.91
N GLU A 411 -8.82 2.81 26.14
CA GLU A 411 -10.24 3.05 26.44
C GLU A 411 -10.66 4.45 25.94
N VAL A 412 -9.81 5.46 26.19
CA VAL A 412 -10.03 6.83 25.70
C VAL A 412 -10.06 6.84 24.16
N LEU A 413 -9.14 6.14 23.51
CA LEU A 413 -9.11 6.05 22.03
C LEU A 413 -10.37 5.41 21.45
N LYS A 414 -10.96 4.42 22.12
CA LYS A 414 -12.23 3.81 21.70
C LYS A 414 -13.40 4.81 21.71
N GLU A 415 -13.42 5.74 22.67
CA GLU A 415 -14.42 6.82 22.68
C GLU A 415 -14.23 7.76 21.47
N TYR A 416 -12.98 8.04 21.09
CA TYR A 416 -12.68 8.83 19.88
C TYR A 416 -12.92 8.08 18.56
N ALA A 417 -13.02 6.76 18.59
CA ALA A 417 -13.40 5.95 17.43
C ALA A 417 -14.92 5.89 17.22
N ASP A 418 -15.70 6.18 18.23
CA ASP A 418 -17.17 6.15 18.18
C ASP A 418 -17.73 7.47 17.61
N PRO A 419 -18.31 7.49 16.40
CA PRO A 419 -18.83 8.68 15.77
C PRO A 419 -20.07 9.29 16.46
N GLU A 420 -20.65 8.61 17.44
CA GLU A 420 -21.77 9.13 18.26
C GLU A 420 -21.30 9.75 19.58
N SER A 421 -19.97 9.70 19.88
CA SER A 421 -19.44 10.23 21.12
C SER A 421 -19.16 11.74 21.03
N GLU A 422 -19.34 12.47 22.16
CA GLU A 422 -18.96 13.88 22.28
C GLU A 422 -17.45 14.11 22.06
N LYS A 423 -16.61 13.14 22.43
CA LYS A 423 -15.16 13.20 22.23
C LYS A 423 -14.79 13.18 20.75
N TYR A 424 -15.47 12.32 19.97
CA TYR A 424 -15.30 12.27 18.51
C TYR A 424 -15.66 13.62 17.87
N GLU A 425 -16.84 14.17 18.20
CA GLU A 425 -17.30 15.46 17.68
C GLU A 425 -16.31 16.57 18.01
N ARG A 426 -15.82 16.62 19.27
CA ARG A 426 -14.84 17.59 19.72
C ARG A 426 -13.51 17.47 18.97
N MET A 427 -13.01 16.26 18.76
CA MET A 427 -11.79 16.02 17.97
C MET A 427 -11.96 16.50 16.51
N VAL A 428 -13.07 16.16 15.87
CA VAL A 428 -13.36 16.58 14.50
C VAL A 428 -13.42 18.09 14.37
N GLU A 429 -14.06 18.77 15.32
CA GLU A 429 -14.15 20.24 15.34
C GLU A 429 -12.78 20.90 15.55
N GLU A 430 -11.92 20.36 16.43
CA GLU A 430 -10.56 20.86 16.61
C GLU A 430 -9.70 20.68 15.35
N ILE A 431 -9.79 19.52 14.68
CA ILE A 431 -9.13 19.27 13.38
C ILE A 431 -9.64 20.28 12.33
N ARG A 432 -10.96 20.48 12.25
CA ARG A 432 -11.57 21.44 11.32
C ARG A 432 -10.98 22.84 11.50
N ARG A 433 -10.89 23.30 12.77
CA ARG A 433 -10.35 24.63 13.11
C ARG A 433 -8.86 24.74 12.77
N GLU A 434 -8.06 23.72 13.15
CA GLU A 434 -6.62 23.70 12.92
C GLU A 434 -6.28 23.76 11.42
N LEU A 435 -7.12 23.13 10.58
CA LEU A 435 -6.91 23.04 9.13
C LEU A 435 -7.71 24.09 8.33
N ASN A 436 -8.45 24.99 9.03
CA ASN A 436 -9.22 26.10 8.45
C ASN A 436 -10.28 25.66 7.42
N PHE A 437 -10.98 24.55 7.67
CA PHE A 437 -12.09 24.12 6.81
C PHE A 437 -13.39 24.82 7.18
N THR A 438 -14.27 25.06 6.20
CA THR A 438 -15.66 25.50 6.46
C THR A 438 -16.41 24.41 7.21
N SER A 439 -16.30 23.15 6.77
CA SER A 439 -16.79 21.98 7.49
C SER A 439 -15.92 20.76 7.26
N LEU A 440 -15.90 19.85 8.24
CA LEU A 440 -15.24 18.57 8.17
C LEU A 440 -16.20 17.46 8.60
N ARG A 441 -16.28 16.40 7.82
CA ARG A 441 -17.01 15.19 8.18
C ARG A 441 -16.29 13.98 7.62
N PHE A 442 -15.83 13.09 8.49
CA PHE A 442 -15.25 11.81 8.10
C PHE A 442 -16.34 10.80 7.67
N ASN A 443 -15.96 9.87 6.82
CA ASN A 443 -16.84 8.73 6.51
C ASN A 443 -16.99 7.83 7.74
N ARG A 444 -18.09 7.10 7.81
CA ARG A 444 -18.32 6.10 8.86
C ARG A 444 -17.61 4.79 8.51
N LEU A 445 -17.14 4.10 9.54
CA LEU A 445 -16.45 2.82 9.37
C LEU A 445 -17.34 1.80 8.64
N ASP A 446 -18.57 1.61 9.13
CA ASP A 446 -19.52 0.65 8.55
C ASP A 446 -19.83 0.95 7.08
N ASP A 447 -20.07 2.23 6.72
CA ASP A 447 -20.33 2.62 5.34
C ASP A 447 -19.13 2.34 4.41
N MET A 448 -17.92 2.55 4.92
CA MET A 448 -16.69 2.25 4.17
C MET A 448 -16.51 0.73 4.00
N LEU A 449 -16.76 -0.06 5.03
CA LEU A 449 -16.67 -1.52 4.97
C LEU A 449 -17.73 -2.09 4.03
N ASP A 450 -18.99 -1.64 4.16
CA ASP A 450 -20.08 -2.02 3.25
C ASP A 450 -19.78 -1.70 1.78
N ALA A 451 -19.04 -0.63 1.50
CA ALA A 451 -18.67 -0.26 0.13
C ALA A 451 -17.78 -1.31 -0.55
N THR A 452 -17.07 -2.15 0.22
CA THR A 452 -16.30 -3.28 -0.31
C THR A 452 -17.19 -4.45 -0.72
N GLY A 453 -18.33 -4.66 -0.05
CA GLY A 453 -19.19 -5.82 -0.24
C GLY A 453 -18.67 -7.11 0.41
N LEU A 454 -17.53 -7.07 1.12
CA LEU A 454 -17.03 -8.22 1.89
C LEU A 454 -17.63 -8.27 3.29
N PRO A 455 -17.69 -9.45 3.92
CA PRO A 455 -17.99 -9.58 5.33
C PRO A 455 -17.02 -8.74 6.19
N HIS A 456 -17.53 -7.95 7.13
CA HIS A 456 -16.71 -7.02 7.92
C HIS A 456 -15.62 -7.73 8.73
N GLU A 457 -15.87 -8.96 9.17
CA GLU A 457 -14.89 -9.79 9.89
C GLU A 457 -13.66 -10.19 9.06
N GLN A 458 -13.76 -10.12 7.72
CA GLN A 458 -12.66 -10.40 6.81
C GLN A 458 -11.78 -9.16 6.54
N LEU A 459 -12.18 -7.99 7.00
CA LEU A 459 -11.53 -6.72 6.77
C LEU A 459 -10.68 -6.29 7.97
N CYS A 460 -9.47 -5.82 7.71
CA CYS A 460 -8.63 -5.21 8.75
C CYS A 460 -9.02 -3.74 8.95
N THR A 461 -9.39 -3.39 10.18
CA THR A 461 -9.82 -2.03 10.57
C THR A 461 -8.88 -1.38 11.59
N TYR A 462 -7.75 -2.02 11.90
CA TYR A 462 -6.83 -1.62 12.96
C TYR A 462 -6.48 -0.12 12.97
N CYS A 463 -6.30 0.51 11.80
CA CYS A 463 -5.94 1.93 11.71
C CYS A 463 -6.99 2.88 12.30
N TRP A 464 -8.25 2.46 12.40
CA TRP A 464 -9.38 3.28 12.81
C TRP A 464 -9.90 2.96 14.21
N ASP A 465 -9.94 1.67 14.59
CA ASP A 465 -10.57 1.20 15.82
C ASP A 465 -9.67 0.33 16.71
N GLY A 466 -8.45 0.04 16.28
CA GLY A 466 -7.47 -0.76 17.02
C GLY A 466 -7.78 -2.27 17.07
N ARG A 467 -8.81 -2.77 16.36
CA ARG A 467 -9.13 -4.21 16.34
C ARG A 467 -8.10 -5.01 15.56
N GLU A 468 -7.69 -6.14 16.16
CA GLU A 468 -6.74 -7.08 15.60
C GLU A 468 -7.39 -8.18 14.76
#